data_2d32f6ec42d48e0d496d1af50d731331
#
_entry.id   2d32f6ec42d48e0d496d1af50d731331
#
_cell.length_a   1.000
_cell.length_b   1.000
_cell.length_c   1.000
_cell.angle_alpha   90.00
_cell.angle_beta   90.00
_cell.angle_gamma   90.00
#
_symmetry.space_group_name_H-M   'P 1'
#
loop_
_entity.id
_entity.type
_entity.pdbx_description
1 polymer ?
#
loop_
_entity_poly.entity_id
_entity_poly.type
_entity_poly.pdbx_seq_one_letter_code
_entity_poly.pdbx_strand_id
1 'polypeptide(L)'
;YETIRSKPNSYDNFTLKNIPKEQKFNFKTEVKDGFGLGLCPVASEKTRCCNLLTLDAVESCGFDCSYCSIQSFYNQNTITFDTGFKDKLLNLNLDKNKTYHIGTGQASDSLMFGNREGVLDALFLFAKQNPNVILEFKTKSDNIKYFLENDVPNNILCTWSLNTPTIIQNEEHIAASLDKR
;
A
#
# COMPACT_ATOMS: atom_id res chain seq x y z
N TYR A 1 3.45 -23.99 -15.78
CA TYR A 1 2.38 -23.04 -16.11
C TYR A 1 1.02 -23.73 -16.22
N GLU A 2 0.94 -24.86 -16.94
CA GLU A 2 -0.29 -25.67 -17.04
C GLU A 2 -0.75 -26.28 -15.71
N THR A 3 0.20 -26.68 -14.86
CA THR A 3 -0.09 -27.26 -13.54
C THR A 3 -0.67 -26.25 -12.56
N ILE A 4 -0.36 -24.95 -12.74
CA ILE A 4 -0.94 -23.87 -11.94
C ILE A 4 -2.34 -23.53 -12.45
N ARG A 5 -2.55 -23.59 -13.78
CA ARG A 5 -3.84 -23.32 -14.41
C ARG A 5 -4.91 -24.37 -14.10
N SER A 6 -4.50 -25.60 -13.77
CA SER A 6 -5.40 -26.71 -13.46
C SER A 6 -5.89 -26.75 -12.01
N LYS A 7 -5.34 -25.88 -11.12
CA LYS A 7 -5.82 -25.79 -9.73
C LYS A 7 -6.97 -24.80 -9.65
N PRO A 8 -8.13 -25.19 -9.11
CA PRO A 8 -9.19 -24.24 -8.82
C PRO A 8 -8.63 -23.14 -7.91
N ASN A 9 -8.85 -21.88 -8.26
CA ASN A 9 -8.54 -20.76 -7.40
C ASN A 9 -9.80 -20.30 -6.67
N SER A 10 -9.68 -19.45 -5.68
CA SER A 10 -10.82 -18.96 -4.90
C SER A 10 -11.84 -18.17 -5.73
N TYR A 11 -11.48 -17.79 -6.96
CA TYR A 11 -12.33 -17.03 -7.88
C TYR A 11 -13.05 -17.87 -8.92
N ASP A 12 -12.68 -19.16 -9.14
CA ASP A 12 -13.29 -20.02 -10.16
C ASP A 12 -14.80 -20.26 -9.94
N ASN A 13 -15.26 -20.14 -8.69
CA ASN A 13 -16.68 -20.26 -8.31
C ASN A 13 -17.26 -18.91 -7.87
N PHE A 14 -16.56 -17.80 -8.11
CA PHE A 14 -17.00 -16.49 -7.68
C PHE A 14 -18.00 -15.92 -8.68
N THR A 15 -19.25 -15.84 -8.28
CA THR A 15 -20.25 -15.09 -9.04
C THR A 15 -20.40 -13.70 -8.43
N LEU A 16 -20.45 -12.66 -9.24
CA LEU A 16 -20.65 -11.26 -8.82
C LEU A 16 -21.82 -11.06 -7.84
N LYS A 17 -22.73 -12.03 -7.76
CA LYS A 17 -23.86 -12.04 -6.83
C LYS A 17 -23.49 -12.38 -5.40
N ASN A 18 -22.32 -12.93 -5.16
CA ASN A 18 -21.85 -13.42 -3.86
C ASN A 18 -20.71 -12.56 -3.25
N ILE A 19 -20.47 -11.36 -3.78
CA ILE A 19 -19.54 -10.42 -3.17
C ILE A 19 -20.07 -10.06 -1.78
N PRO A 20 -19.37 -10.36 -0.69
CA PRO A 20 -19.77 -9.93 0.65
C PRO A 20 -19.89 -8.42 0.64
N LYS A 21 -21.06 -7.87 0.98
CA LYS A 21 -21.29 -6.41 1.02
C LYS A 21 -20.44 -5.70 2.11
N GLU A 22 -19.90 -6.46 3.05
CA GLU A 22 -19.04 -5.96 4.11
C GLU A 22 -17.95 -6.99 4.39
N GLN A 23 -16.71 -6.68 4.03
CA GLN A 23 -15.58 -7.42 4.55
C GLN A 23 -15.30 -6.95 5.98
N LYS A 24 -15.34 -7.88 6.92
CA LYS A 24 -14.89 -7.62 8.31
C LYS A 24 -13.41 -7.95 8.39
N PHE A 25 -12.59 -6.92 8.57
CA PHE A 25 -11.17 -7.09 8.82
C PHE A 25 -10.90 -7.27 10.32
N ASN A 26 -10.02 -8.19 10.62
CA ASN A 26 -9.38 -8.27 11.93
C ASN A 26 -8.16 -7.34 11.92
N PHE A 27 -8.11 -6.41 12.86
CA PHE A 27 -6.97 -5.53 13.00
C PHE A 27 -6.04 -6.08 14.08
N LYS A 28 -4.76 -6.21 13.74
CA LYS A 28 -3.70 -6.62 14.64
C LYS A 28 -2.64 -5.54 14.69
N THR A 29 -2.09 -5.33 15.88
CA THR A 29 -0.91 -4.49 16.10
C THR A 29 0.23 -5.34 16.61
N GLU A 30 1.43 -5.14 16.11
CA GLU A 30 2.64 -5.82 16.59
C GLU A 30 3.87 -4.95 16.31
N VAL A 31 4.92 -5.14 17.10
CA VAL A 31 6.25 -4.62 16.75
C VAL A 31 6.90 -5.66 15.87
N LYS A 32 7.21 -5.29 14.63
CA LYS A 32 7.86 -6.20 13.68
C LYS A 32 9.36 -6.24 13.88
N ASP A 33 9.96 -7.39 13.67
CA ASP A 33 11.40 -7.52 13.56
C ASP A 33 11.86 -6.90 12.23
N GLY A 34 12.91 -6.09 12.29
CA GLY A 34 13.44 -5.41 11.13
C GLY A 34 12.72 -4.10 10.80
N PHE A 35 13.16 -3.47 9.73
CA PHE A 35 12.63 -2.20 9.25
C PHE A 35 11.82 -2.42 7.98
N GLY A 36 10.66 -1.78 7.91
CA GLY A 36 9.77 -1.88 6.73
C GLY A 36 10.29 -1.19 5.47
N LEU A 37 11.56 -0.77 5.42
CA LEU A 37 12.21 -0.24 4.23
C LEU A 37 12.70 -1.38 3.35
N GLY A 38 12.12 -1.49 2.18
CA GLY A 38 12.45 -2.50 1.19
C GLY A 38 12.83 -1.89 -0.16
N LEU A 39 13.16 -2.78 -1.08
CA LEU A 39 13.28 -2.46 -2.50
C LEU A 39 12.07 -3.02 -3.22
N CYS A 40 11.51 -2.25 -4.15
CA CYS A 40 10.53 -2.77 -5.08
C CYS A 40 11.16 -3.94 -5.86
N PRO A 41 10.49 -5.10 -5.95
CA PRO A 41 11.03 -6.25 -6.66
C PRO A 41 11.32 -5.89 -8.13
N VAL A 42 12.53 -6.19 -8.59
CA VAL A 42 12.89 -6.03 -10.00
C VAL A 42 12.19 -7.11 -10.83
N ALA A 43 11.47 -6.70 -11.87
CA ALA A 43 10.68 -7.61 -12.68
C ALA A 43 11.55 -8.65 -13.44
N SER A 44 12.70 -8.24 -13.96
CA SER A 44 13.71 -9.10 -14.58
C SER A 44 14.98 -8.31 -14.87
N GLU A 45 16.11 -9.01 -15.13
CA GLU A 45 17.38 -8.37 -15.52
C GLU A 45 17.28 -7.52 -16.80
N LYS A 46 16.31 -7.83 -17.66
CA LYS A 46 16.07 -7.11 -18.91
C LYS A 46 15.08 -5.96 -18.78
N THR A 47 14.51 -5.75 -17.63
CA THR A 47 13.51 -4.72 -17.38
C THR A 47 14.15 -3.47 -16.76
N ARG A 48 13.97 -2.32 -17.40
CA ARG A 48 14.37 -1.05 -16.81
C ARG A 48 13.47 -0.75 -15.62
N CYS A 49 14.05 -0.65 -14.42
CA CYS A 49 13.33 -0.39 -13.17
C CYS A 49 13.77 0.94 -12.55
N CYS A 50 12.87 1.61 -11.84
CA CYS A 50 13.16 2.83 -11.09
C CYS A 50 13.91 2.56 -9.77
N ASN A 51 14.08 1.31 -9.35
CA ASN A 51 14.69 0.92 -8.06
C ASN A 51 14.04 1.64 -6.87
N LEU A 52 12.73 1.75 -6.89
CA LEU A 52 11.96 2.43 -5.85
C LEU A 52 12.20 1.77 -4.49
N LEU A 53 12.54 2.58 -3.51
CA LEU A 53 12.50 2.17 -2.11
C LEU A 53 11.05 2.13 -1.62
N THR A 54 10.73 1.22 -0.72
CA THR A 54 9.38 1.07 -0.17
C THR A 54 9.38 1.13 1.35
N LEU A 55 8.33 1.74 1.90
CA LEU A 55 8.05 1.79 3.34
C LEU A 55 6.70 1.15 3.62
N ASP A 56 6.70 0.08 4.38
CA ASP A 56 5.50 -0.67 4.71
C ASP A 56 5.27 -0.70 6.23
N ALA A 57 4.35 0.15 6.69
CA ALA A 57 3.85 0.17 8.07
C ALA A 57 2.69 -0.80 8.29
N VAL A 58 2.02 -1.18 7.19
CA VAL A 58 0.80 -1.99 7.21
C VAL A 58 0.97 -3.16 6.26
N GLU A 59 0.62 -4.33 6.72
CA GLU A 59 0.57 -5.54 5.90
C GLU A 59 -0.85 -5.99 5.66
N SER A 60 -1.06 -6.56 4.49
CA SER A 60 -2.35 -6.93 3.92
C SER A 60 -3.17 -5.72 3.46
N CYS A 61 -4.01 -5.94 2.46
CA CYS A 61 -4.82 -4.91 1.83
C CYS A 61 -6.28 -5.36 1.79
N GLY A 62 -7.18 -4.44 2.11
CA GLY A 62 -8.61 -4.73 2.15
C GLY A 62 -9.35 -4.49 0.84
N PHE A 63 -8.69 -4.08 -0.24
CA PHE A 63 -9.40 -3.74 -1.49
C PHE A 63 -9.81 -4.94 -2.34
N ASP A 64 -9.31 -6.13 -2.05
CA ASP A 64 -9.70 -7.37 -2.72
C ASP A 64 -9.68 -7.29 -4.27
N CYS A 65 -8.60 -6.72 -4.81
CA CYS A 65 -8.41 -6.69 -6.26
C CYS A 65 -8.00 -8.07 -6.77
N SER A 66 -8.75 -8.66 -7.71
CA SER A 66 -8.55 -10.05 -8.17
C SER A 66 -7.18 -10.35 -8.75
N TYR A 67 -6.50 -9.34 -9.31
CA TYR A 67 -5.17 -9.46 -9.91
C TYR A 67 -4.02 -9.20 -8.90
N CYS A 68 -4.32 -8.87 -7.64
CA CYS A 68 -3.32 -8.41 -6.68
C CYS A 68 -2.55 -9.57 -6.04
N SER A 69 -1.24 -9.60 -6.23
CA SER A 69 -0.35 -10.62 -5.64
C SER A 69 -0.24 -10.53 -4.11
N ILE A 70 -0.56 -9.38 -3.50
CA ILE A 70 -0.54 -9.19 -2.04
C ILE A 70 -1.42 -10.24 -1.34
N GLN A 71 -2.54 -10.62 -1.94
CA GLN A 71 -3.46 -11.62 -1.40
C GLN A 71 -2.83 -13.02 -1.27
N SER A 72 -1.78 -13.32 -2.04
CA SER A 72 -1.08 -14.59 -1.94
C SER A 72 0.02 -14.63 -0.86
N PHE A 73 0.43 -13.46 -0.35
CA PHE A 73 1.49 -13.35 0.66
C PHE A 73 0.95 -13.17 2.08
N TYR A 74 -0.22 -12.55 2.23
CA TYR A 74 -0.78 -12.22 3.54
C TYR A 74 -2.15 -12.84 3.75
N ASN A 75 -2.54 -13.00 5.01
CA ASN A 75 -3.91 -13.41 5.36
C ASN A 75 -4.87 -12.26 5.05
N GLN A 76 -5.74 -12.44 4.07
CA GLN A 76 -6.67 -11.43 3.55
C GLN A 76 -7.59 -10.81 4.60
N ASN A 77 -7.93 -11.55 5.67
CA ASN A 77 -8.86 -11.07 6.69
C ASN A 77 -8.17 -10.38 7.87
N THR A 78 -6.84 -10.29 7.87
CA THR A 78 -6.09 -9.69 8.97
C THR A 78 -5.18 -8.59 8.44
N ILE A 79 -5.42 -7.37 8.89
CA ILE A 79 -4.60 -6.21 8.63
C ILE A 79 -3.67 -5.99 9.82
N THR A 80 -2.37 -6.04 9.58
CA THR A 80 -1.37 -5.90 10.65
C THR A 80 -0.67 -4.56 10.56
N PHE A 81 -0.65 -3.82 11.67
CA PHE A 81 0.05 -2.54 11.81
C PHE A 81 1.33 -2.74 12.62
N ASP A 82 2.45 -2.18 12.12
CA ASP A 82 3.71 -2.14 12.87
C ASP A 82 3.72 -0.94 13.83
N THR A 83 3.53 -1.20 15.11
CA THR A 83 3.54 -0.16 16.14
C THR A 83 4.94 0.41 16.42
N GLY A 84 6.00 -0.27 16.02
CA GLY A 84 7.38 0.22 16.06
C GLY A 84 7.78 1.09 14.86
N PHE A 85 6.89 1.29 13.89
CA PHE A 85 7.19 1.95 12.62
C PHE A 85 7.72 3.37 12.78
N LYS A 86 7.10 4.19 13.64
CA LYS A 86 7.52 5.56 13.91
C LYS A 86 8.96 5.64 14.41
N ASP A 87 9.31 4.81 15.38
CA ASP A 87 10.66 4.81 15.97
C ASP A 87 11.70 4.35 14.95
N LYS A 88 11.35 3.38 14.10
CA LYS A 88 12.20 2.93 13.01
C LYS A 88 12.45 4.03 11.99
N LEU A 89 11.43 4.81 11.61
CA LEU A 89 11.56 5.96 10.72
C LEU A 89 12.48 7.04 11.30
N LEU A 90 12.31 7.36 12.57
CA LEU A 90 13.14 8.37 13.24
C LEU A 90 14.62 7.97 13.36
N ASN A 91 14.90 6.68 13.42
CA ASN A 91 16.26 6.13 13.48
C ASN A 91 16.85 5.81 12.10
N LEU A 92 16.10 6.04 11.01
CA LEU A 92 16.59 5.81 9.66
C LEU A 92 17.65 6.84 9.26
N ASN A 93 18.87 6.37 9.07
CA ASN A 93 19.98 7.24 8.67
C ASN A 93 20.10 7.27 7.14
N LEU A 94 19.63 8.34 6.53
CA LEU A 94 19.77 8.60 5.10
C LEU A 94 20.90 9.58 4.82
N ASP A 95 21.65 9.35 3.74
CA ASP A 95 22.67 10.28 3.26
C ASP A 95 21.99 11.57 2.76
N LYS A 96 22.21 12.67 3.48
CA LYS A 96 21.58 13.98 3.17
C LYS A 96 22.00 14.57 1.83
N ASN A 97 23.09 14.07 1.24
CA ASN A 97 23.58 14.52 -0.08
C ASN A 97 22.95 13.74 -1.24
N LYS A 98 22.09 12.76 -0.96
CA LYS A 98 21.38 11.96 -1.95
C LYS A 98 19.91 12.26 -1.91
N THR A 99 19.28 12.29 -3.08
CA THR A 99 17.82 12.32 -3.21
C THR A 99 17.30 10.89 -3.23
N TYR A 100 16.25 10.66 -2.46
CA TYR A 100 15.56 9.37 -2.38
C TYR A 100 14.14 9.51 -2.88
N HIS A 101 13.68 8.54 -3.65
CA HIS A 101 12.26 8.34 -3.95
C HIS A 101 11.80 7.09 -3.20
N ILE A 102 10.87 7.28 -2.28
CA ILE A 102 10.37 6.21 -1.41
C ILE A 102 8.85 6.13 -1.57
N GLY A 103 8.35 4.97 -1.96
CA GLY A 103 6.91 4.70 -2.06
C GLY A 103 6.37 4.04 -0.79
N THR A 104 5.10 4.28 -0.50
CA THR A 104 4.37 3.62 0.59
C THR A 104 3.29 2.71 0.02
N GLY A 105 2.77 1.80 0.83
CA GLY A 105 1.65 0.94 0.45
C GLY A 105 2.01 -0.20 -0.50
N GLN A 106 3.24 -0.70 -0.48
CA GLN A 106 3.63 -1.86 -1.29
C GLN A 106 2.98 -3.15 -0.77
N ALA A 107 2.92 -3.33 0.54
CA ALA A 107 2.29 -4.48 1.20
C ALA A 107 0.80 -4.24 1.54
N SER A 108 0.27 -3.05 1.24
CA SER A 108 -1.10 -2.63 1.52
C SER A 108 -1.54 -1.50 0.56
N ASP A 109 -2.41 -0.61 1.01
CA ASP A 109 -2.73 0.66 0.35
C ASP A 109 -2.40 1.80 1.30
N SER A 110 -1.81 2.87 0.77
CA SER A 110 -1.28 3.97 1.58
C SER A 110 -2.33 4.75 2.36
N LEU A 111 -3.56 4.84 1.87
CA LEU A 111 -4.60 5.71 2.43
C LEU A 111 -5.86 4.96 2.91
N MET A 112 -6.00 3.68 2.60
CA MET A 112 -7.21 2.91 2.91
C MET A 112 -7.61 3.01 4.38
N PHE A 113 -6.65 2.97 5.28
CA PHE A 113 -6.89 2.96 6.73
C PHE A 113 -6.74 4.34 7.39
N GLY A 114 -6.52 5.40 6.60
CA GLY A 114 -6.28 6.74 7.11
C GLY A 114 -5.10 6.79 8.08
N ASN A 115 -5.21 7.61 9.12
CA ASN A 115 -4.17 7.75 10.15
C ASN A 115 -4.31 6.72 11.28
N ARG A 116 -4.77 5.52 10.98
CA ARG A 116 -4.86 4.47 12.01
C ARG A 116 -3.45 4.15 12.54
N GLU A 117 -3.34 3.95 13.87
CA GLU A 117 -2.09 3.72 14.60
C GLU A 117 -1.02 4.81 14.38
N GLY A 118 -1.43 6.02 13.93
CA GLY A 118 -0.53 7.14 13.72
C GLY A 118 0.44 6.99 12.53
N VAL A 119 0.12 6.11 11.57
CA VAL A 119 1.01 5.84 10.42
C VAL A 119 1.23 7.08 9.58
N LEU A 120 0.18 7.85 9.27
CA LEU A 120 0.31 9.07 8.46
C LEU A 120 1.05 10.17 9.23
N ASP A 121 0.82 10.30 10.55
CA ASP A 121 1.60 11.21 11.40
C ASP A 121 3.09 10.92 11.32
N ALA A 122 3.47 9.64 11.43
CA ALA A 122 4.87 9.22 11.36
C ALA A 122 5.49 9.52 9.98
N LEU A 123 4.77 9.24 8.89
CA LEU A 123 5.21 9.49 7.52
C LEU A 123 5.33 10.99 7.22
N PHE A 124 4.39 11.83 7.67
CA PHE A 124 4.45 13.28 7.50
C PHE A 124 5.62 13.89 8.28
N LEU A 125 5.83 13.44 9.52
CA LEU A 125 6.99 13.85 10.32
C LEU A 125 8.29 13.46 9.64
N PHE A 126 8.39 12.23 9.14
CA PHE A 126 9.54 11.74 8.40
C PHE A 126 9.82 12.59 7.15
N ALA A 127 8.80 12.91 6.35
CA ALA A 127 8.94 13.77 5.18
C ALA A 127 9.44 15.18 5.56
N LYS A 128 8.87 15.80 6.62
CA LYS A 128 9.31 17.11 7.12
C LYS A 128 10.79 17.12 7.56
N GLN A 129 11.26 16.03 8.17
CA GLN A 129 12.63 15.90 8.64
C GLN A 129 13.65 15.56 7.56
N ASN A 130 13.20 15.05 6.41
CA ASN A 130 14.03 14.58 5.32
C ASN A 130 13.64 15.25 3.99
N PRO A 131 13.99 16.53 3.78
CA PRO A 131 13.61 17.26 2.56
C PRO A 131 14.24 16.70 1.28
N ASN A 132 15.26 15.86 1.40
CA ASN A 132 15.90 15.13 0.30
C ASN A 132 15.17 13.82 -0.06
N VAL A 133 14.06 13.50 0.58
CA VAL A 133 13.18 12.36 0.27
C VAL A 133 11.96 12.86 -0.47
N ILE A 134 11.63 12.27 -1.60
CA ILE A 134 10.31 12.35 -2.22
C ILE A 134 9.53 11.14 -1.69
N LEU A 135 8.52 11.41 -0.87
CA LEU A 135 7.69 10.36 -0.27
C LEU A 135 6.39 10.20 -1.07
N GLU A 136 6.23 9.07 -1.74
CA GLU A 136 5.09 8.80 -2.60
C GLU A 136 4.05 7.92 -1.89
N PHE A 137 2.82 8.43 -1.82
CA PHE A 137 1.64 7.69 -1.36
C PHE A 137 0.89 7.13 -2.56
N LYS A 138 0.93 5.81 -2.74
CA LYS A 138 0.20 5.11 -3.80
C LYS A 138 -1.10 4.55 -3.26
N THR A 139 -2.21 4.89 -3.92
CA THR A 139 -3.53 4.49 -3.40
C THR A 139 -4.55 4.18 -4.50
N LYS A 140 -5.56 3.40 -4.15
CA LYS A 140 -6.84 3.25 -4.84
C LYS A 140 -8.02 3.74 -3.98
N SER A 141 -7.71 4.42 -2.86
CA SER A 141 -8.69 4.96 -1.93
C SER A 141 -9.15 6.36 -2.31
N ASP A 142 -10.36 6.72 -1.93
CA ASP A 142 -10.86 8.08 -1.88
C ASP A 142 -10.72 8.73 -0.48
N ASN A 143 -10.06 8.04 0.46
CA ASN A 143 -9.87 8.52 1.82
C ASN A 143 -8.71 9.52 1.91
N ILE A 144 -8.95 10.74 1.43
CA ILE A 144 -7.97 11.84 1.45
C ILE A 144 -8.15 12.79 2.65
N LYS A 145 -9.03 12.44 3.58
CA LYS A 145 -9.39 13.31 4.71
C LYS A 145 -8.16 13.83 5.47
N TYR A 146 -7.21 12.96 5.77
CA TYR A 146 -6.00 13.34 6.51
C TYR A 146 -5.18 14.41 5.78
N PHE A 147 -5.08 14.32 4.45
CA PHE A 147 -4.36 15.31 3.62
C PHE A 147 -5.08 16.66 3.57
N LEU A 148 -6.41 16.66 3.62
CA LEU A 148 -7.20 17.91 3.62
C LEU A 148 -7.18 18.63 4.97
N GLU A 149 -6.99 17.90 6.07
CA GLU A 149 -7.03 18.42 7.43
C GLU A 149 -5.66 18.77 8.00
N ASN A 150 -4.55 18.41 7.30
CA ASN A 150 -3.20 18.61 7.80
C ASN A 150 -2.32 19.36 6.79
N ASP A 151 -1.28 20.00 7.32
CA ASP A 151 -0.26 20.67 6.51
C ASP A 151 0.63 19.64 5.81
N VAL A 152 0.44 19.47 4.52
CA VAL A 152 1.12 18.46 3.69
C VAL A 152 2.54 18.95 3.36
N PRO A 153 3.60 18.21 3.72
CA PRO A 153 4.97 18.53 3.33
C PRO A 153 5.15 18.60 1.81
N ASN A 154 5.95 19.57 1.34
CA ASN A 154 6.16 19.83 -0.10
C ASN A 154 6.83 18.69 -0.87
N ASN A 155 7.44 17.75 -0.17
CA ASN A 155 8.10 16.58 -0.73
C ASN A 155 7.24 15.31 -0.66
N ILE A 156 5.95 15.45 -0.42
CA ILE A 156 4.98 14.36 -0.54
C ILE A 156 4.34 14.39 -1.93
N LEU A 157 4.30 13.22 -2.55
CA LEU A 157 3.62 12.95 -3.81
C LEU A 157 2.47 11.98 -3.59
N CYS A 158 1.26 12.37 -3.92
CA CYS A 158 0.09 11.51 -3.85
C CYS A 158 -0.28 11.01 -5.25
N THR A 159 -0.33 9.69 -5.44
CA THR A 159 -0.58 9.07 -6.75
C THR A 159 -1.71 8.06 -6.65
N TRP A 160 -2.62 8.10 -7.64
CA TRP A 160 -3.69 7.11 -7.76
C TRP A 160 -3.35 6.05 -8.80
N SER A 161 -3.45 4.80 -8.37
CA SER A 161 -3.36 3.66 -9.28
C SER A 161 -4.65 3.58 -10.11
N LEU A 162 -4.50 3.73 -11.43
CA LEU A 162 -5.63 3.73 -12.36
C LEU A 162 -5.54 2.54 -13.31
N ASN A 163 -6.69 1.95 -13.57
CA ASN A 163 -6.91 0.95 -14.62
C ASN A 163 -8.02 1.44 -15.56
N THR A 164 -8.30 0.69 -16.61
CA THR A 164 -9.46 0.97 -17.46
C THR A 164 -10.76 0.83 -16.66
N PRO A 165 -11.84 1.56 -17.03
CA PRO A 165 -13.13 1.46 -16.34
C PRO A 165 -13.63 0.01 -16.18
N THR A 166 -13.44 -0.83 -17.19
CA THR A 166 -13.82 -2.25 -17.17
C THR A 166 -13.07 -3.02 -16.07
N ILE A 167 -11.76 -2.82 -15.94
CA ILE A 167 -10.95 -3.47 -14.90
C ILE A 167 -11.36 -2.97 -13.51
N ILE A 168 -11.53 -1.66 -13.35
CA ILE A 168 -11.95 -1.08 -12.05
C ILE A 168 -13.30 -1.66 -11.63
N GLN A 169 -14.25 -1.75 -12.54
CA GLN A 169 -15.60 -2.26 -12.24
C GLN A 169 -15.63 -3.75 -11.91
N ASN A 170 -14.84 -4.56 -12.61
CA ASN A 170 -14.95 -6.02 -12.53
C ASN A 170 -13.93 -6.66 -11.58
N GLU A 171 -12.77 -6.03 -11.37
CA GLU A 171 -11.62 -6.64 -10.70
C GLU A 171 -11.19 -5.91 -9.41
N GLU A 172 -11.67 -4.67 -9.18
CA GLU A 172 -11.31 -3.88 -8.00
C GLU A 172 -12.52 -3.71 -7.07
N HIS A 173 -12.88 -4.77 -6.36
CA HIS A 173 -14.19 -4.95 -5.74
C HIS A 173 -14.55 -3.93 -4.66
N ILE A 174 -13.57 -3.49 -3.85
CA ILE A 174 -13.80 -2.60 -2.70
C ILE A 174 -13.07 -1.26 -2.85
N ALA A 175 -12.19 -1.13 -3.83
CA ALA A 175 -11.48 0.11 -4.09
C ALA A 175 -12.44 1.23 -4.56
N ALA A 176 -12.04 2.48 -4.40
CA ALA A 176 -12.83 3.62 -4.86
C ALA A 176 -13.10 3.55 -6.38
N SER A 177 -14.28 4.00 -6.81
CA SER A 177 -14.61 4.09 -8.24
C SER A 177 -13.69 5.06 -8.98
N LEU A 178 -13.65 4.98 -10.31
CA LEU A 178 -12.80 5.84 -11.12
C LEU A 178 -13.09 7.33 -10.88
N ASP A 179 -14.38 7.70 -10.75
CA ASP A 179 -14.80 9.10 -10.56
C ASP A 179 -14.34 9.69 -9.21
N LYS A 180 -14.01 8.83 -8.25
CA LYS A 180 -13.57 9.23 -6.91
C LYS A 180 -12.06 9.29 -6.74
N ARG A 181 -11.31 8.72 -7.69
CA ARG A 181 -9.85 8.76 -7.77
C ARG A 181 -9.39 9.92 -8.65
#